data_f52ae6f27ba6570e4927f48b741819da
#
_entry.id   f52ae6f27ba6570e4927f48b741819da
#
_cell.length_a   1.000
_cell.length_b   1.000
_cell.length_c   1.000
_cell.angle_alpha   90.00
_cell.angle_beta   90.00
_cell.angle_gamma   90.00
#
_symmetry.space_group_name_H-M   'P 1'
#
loop_
_entity.id
_entity.type
_entity.pdbx_description
1 polymer ?
#
loop_
_entity_poly.entity_id
_entity_poly.type
_entity_poly.pdbx_seq_one_letter_code
_entity_poly.pdbx_strand_id
1 'polypeptide(L)'
;VNSAAPYFADPTTADPAGEGHVHDVLIVGGGPSGSSCAYWLAEAGWDVALVEKKVFPREKTCGDGLTPRSVRQLADMGIEDSLTGAHRYAGLRCHAFGKELNLPWPDHPSFPNYGYVITRHDLDALVNERAAKAGATVFQGTEALQPVLDPTVATPAGAGLPSCVGAVVKDKSTGATREIRARYVVVADGANSRFGRALGTSRDRSQPMGMALRGYYTSPGHDQPFIESHLDIRDSEGSVVPGYGWIFPLGDGRVNVGVGLLSTDRRWKGVNTGTLMEDFIAWAPKEWELSPATALGPATGGKLPMGLAVGPRLGATTLVVGDAAGTINPFNGEGIAYGYETGRLAAASLGEALSGDGYAALQRYEARLEDAYGLYYRVARAFIRV
;
A
#
# COMPACT_ATOMS: atom_id res chain seq x y z
N VAL A 1 11.00 -10.24 -32.83
CA VAL A 1 10.07 -9.39 -32.06
C VAL A 1 8.78 -10.21 -31.94
N ASN A 2 8.68 -11.05 -30.92
CA ASN A 2 7.44 -11.74 -30.54
C ASN A 2 6.58 -10.71 -29.80
N SER A 3 5.47 -10.30 -30.38
CA SER A 3 4.41 -9.60 -29.65
C SER A 3 3.78 -10.61 -28.69
N ALA A 4 4.29 -10.65 -27.45
CA ALA A 4 3.54 -11.31 -26.40
C ALA A 4 2.15 -10.64 -26.32
N ALA A 5 1.09 -11.45 -26.29
CA ALA A 5 -0.25 -10.95 -26.05
C ALA A 5 -0.24 -10.08 -24.77
N PRO A 6 -0.97 -8.96 -24.75
CA PRO A 6 -0.96 -8.12 -23.56
C PRO A 6 -1.45 -8.93 -22.36
N TYR A 7 -0.68 -8.93 -21.26
CA TYR A 7 -1.03 -9.60 -20.00
C TYR A 7 -2.27 -8.99 -19.32
N PHE A 8 -2.76 -7.89 -19.83
CA PHE A 8 -3.87 -7.14 -19.26
C PHE A 8 -5.09 -7.24 -20.17
N ALA A 9 -6.25 -7.46 -19.60
CA ALA A 9 -7.50 -7.40 -20.33
C ALA A 9 -7.72 -6.00 -20.90
N ASP A 10 -8.15 -5.94 -22.17
CA ASP A 10 -8.54 -4.68 -22.79
C ASP A 10 -9.76 -4.12 -22.05
N PRO A 11 -9.70 -2.93 -21.46
CA PRO A 11 -10.82 -2.35 -20.74
C PRO A 11 -12.04 -2.09 -21.62
N THR A 12 -11.87 -2.01 -22.95
CA THR A 12 -12.96 -1.79 -23.92
C THR A 12 -13.71 -3.06 -24.29
N THR A 13 -13.15 -4.24 -23.98
CA THR A 13 -13.79 -5.53 -24.30
C THR A 13 -14.72 -5.96 -23.15
N ALA A 14 -15.73 -6.77 -23.49
CA ALA A 14 -16.48 -7.54 -22.50
C ALA A 14 -15.51 -8.35 -21.64
N ASP A 15 -15.96 -8.76 -20.45
CA ASP A 15 -15.19 -9.68 -19.61
C ASP A 15 -14.75 -10.86 -20.49
N PRO A 16 -13.43 -11.17 -20.58
CA PRO A 16 -12.98 -12.29 -21.42
C PRO A 16 -13.59 -13.63 -21.01
N ALA A 17 -14.11 -13.73 -19.78
CA ALA A 17 -14.86 -14.89 -19.29
C ALA A 17 -16.32 -14.94 -19.80
N GLY A 18 -16.84 -13.85 -20.42
CA GLY A 18 -18.18 -13.77 -20.99
C GLY A 18 -19.20 -13.01 -20.14
N GLU A 19 -20.33 -12.62 -20.78
CA GLU A 19 -21.45 -12.00 -20.06
C GLU A 19 -22.06 -12.95 -19.03
N GLY A 20 -22.29 -12.44 -17.81
CA GLY A 20 -22.88 -13.22 -16.71
C GLY A 20 -21.90 -14.12 -15.97
N HIS A 21 -20.62 -14.10 -16.32
CA HIS A 21 -19.58 -14.82 -15.59
C HIS A 21 -19.47 -14.36 -14.12
N VAL A 22 -19.28 -15.32 -13.22
CA VAL A 22 -19.10 -15.07 -11.78
C VAL A 22 -17.71 -15.56 -11.39
N HIS A 23 -16.79 -14.63 -11.17
CA HIS A 23 -15.43 -14.94 -10.71
C HIS A 23 -15.46 -15.55 -9.30
N ASP A 24 -14.41 -16.28 -8.96
CA ASP A 24 -14.23 -16.70 -7.57
C ASP A 24 -13.98 -15.51 -6.66
N VAL A 25 -13.08 -14.57 -7.07
CA VAL A 25 -12.75 -13.38 -6.30
C VAL A 25 -12.66 -12.14 -7.19
N LEU A 26 -13.35 -11.07 -6.80
CA LEU A 26 -13.14 -9.73 -7.34
C LEU A 26 -12.29 -8.91 -6.37
N ILE A 27 -11.21 -8.32 -6.86
CA ILE A 27 -10.32 -7.44 -6.08
C ILE A 27 -10.46 -6.00 -6.57
N VAL A 28 -10.81 -5.09 -5.67
CA VAL A 28 -10.98 -3.67 -5.97
C VAL A 28 -9.74 -2.89 -5.55
N GLY A 29 -8.92 -2.52 -6.53
CA GLY A 29 -7.66 -1.77 -6.37
C GLY A 29 -6.40 -2.60 -6.63
N GLY A 30 -5.59 -2.17 -7.61
CA GLY A 30 -4.35 -2.81 -8.07
C GLY A 30 -3.07 -2.27 -7.40
N GLY A 31 -3.16 -1.79 -6.14
CA GLY A 31 -2.00 -1.43 -5.33
C GLY A 31 -1.31 -2.66 -4.72
N PRO A 32 -0.29 -2.48 -3.85
CA PRO A 32 0.46 -3.60 -3.27
C PRO A 32 -0.41 -4.71 -2.68
N SER A 33 -1.42 -4.37 -1.90
CA SER A 33 -2.28 -5.36 -1.24
C SER A 33 -3.19 -6.11 -2.21
N GLY A 34 -3.78 -5.39 -3.18
CA GLY A 34 -4.65 -6.02 -4.17
C GLY A 34 -3.88 -6.89 -5.14
N SER A 35 -2.74 -6.41 -5.67
CA SER A 35 -1.91 -7.19 -6.59
C SER A 35 -1.28 -8.41 -5.92
N SER A 36 -0.86 -8.30 -4.65
CA SER A 36 -0.38 -9.46 -3.88
C SER A 36 -1.50 -10.49 -3.67
N CYS A 37 -2.70 -10.04 -3.27
CA CYS A 37 -3.85 -10.93 -3.10
C CYS A 37 -4.21 -11.63 -4.42
N ALA A 38 -4.22 -10.89 -5.54
CA ALA A 38 -4.49 -11.44 -6.86
C ALA A 38 -3.46 -12.49 -7.27
N TYR A 39 -2.17 -12.19 -7.05
CA TYR A 39 -1.10 -13.14 -7.34
C TYR A 39 -1.28 -14.47 -6.60
N TRP A 40 -1.43 -14.42 -5.27
CA TRP A 40 -1.50 -15.64 -4.46
C TRP A 40 -2.75 -16.47 -4.73
N LEU A 41 -3.88 -15.84 -5.07
CA LEU A 41 -5.10 -16.55 -5.46
C LEU A 41 -4.97 -17.17 -6.85
N ALA A 42 -4.47 -16.41 -7.84
CA ALA A 42 -4.30 -16.91 -9.19
C ALA A 42 -3.24 -18.01 -9.27
N GLU A 43 -2.12 -17.89 -8.53
CA GLU A 43 -1.09 -18.95 -8.41
C GLU A 43 -1.66 -20.25 -7.80
N ALA A 44 -2.69 -20.12 -6.94
CA ALA A 44 -3.43 -21.26 -6.40
C ALA A 44 -4.52 -21.80 -7.35
N GLY A 45 -4.67 -21.24 -8.56
CA GLY A 45 -5.60 -21.69 -9.60
C GLY A 45 -7.04 -21.13 -9.48
N TRP A 46 -7.28 -20.12 -8.64
CA TRP A 46 -8.58 -19.48 -8.52
C TRP A 46 -8.82 -18.46 -9.63
N ASP A 47 -10.08 -18.32 -10.05
CA ASP A 47 -10.51 -17.32 -11.02
C ASP A 47 -10.62 -15.94 -10.37
N VAL A 48 -9.70 -15.04 -10.71
CA VAL A 48 -9.54 -13.74 -10.07
C VAL A 48 -9.72 -12.61 -11.08
N ALA A 49 -10.66 -11.71 -10.79
CA ALA A 49 -10.76 -10.39 -11.44
C ALA A 49 -10.14 -9.31 -10.53
N LEU A 50 -9.25 -8.49 -11.07
CA LEU A 50 -8.71 -7.31 -10.39
C LEU A 50 -9.04 -6.06 -11.19
N VAL A 51 -9.68 -5.06 -10.55
CA VAL A 51 -9.99 -3.77 -11.17
C VAL A 51 -9.12 -2.66 -10.60
N GLU A 52 -8.47 -1.88 -11.48
CA GLU A 52 -7.66 -0.71 -11.11
C GLU A 52 -8.08 0.50 -11.96
N LYS A 53 -8.41 1.61 -11.30
CA LYS A 53 -8.90 2.84 -11.95
C LYS A 53 -7.88 3.58 -12.81
N LYS A 54 -6.61 3.27 -12.64
CA LYS A 54 -5.50 3.83 -13.43
C LYS A 54 -4.97 2.79 -14.40
N VAL A 55 -4.26 3.24 -15.41
CA VAL A 55 -3.45 2.39 -16.29
C VAL A 55 -2.02 2.41 -15.76
N PHE A 56 -1.38 1.26 -15.66
CA PHE A 56 0.03 1.15 -15.28
C PHE A 56 0.96 1.40 -16.46
N PRO A 57 2.17 1.91 -16.21
CA PRO A 57 2.68 2.39 -14.92
C PRO A 57 1.99 3.68 -14.48
N ARG A 58 1.86 3.88 -13.15
CA ARG A 58 1.16 5.04 -12.59
C ARG A 58 1.80 5.59 -11.33
N GLU A 59 1.71 6.89 -11.14
CA GLU A 59 2.16 7.57 -9.94
C GLU A 59 1.29 7.26 -8.71
N LYS A 60 1.95 7.11 -7.57
CA LYS A 60 1.34 7.01 -6.24
C LYS A 60 2.27 7.65 -5.21
N THR A 61 1.76 8.59 -4.43
CA THR A 61 2.52 9.22 -3.34
C THR A 61 3.04 8.18 -2.36
N CYS A 62 4.38 8.15 -2.16
CA CYS A 62 5.09 7.21 -1.30
C CYS A 62 6.52 7.71 -1.06
N GLY A 63 7.19 7.23 0.00
CA GLY A 63 8.62 7.37 0.20
C GLY A 63 9.46 6.44 -0.68
N ASP A 64 8.82 5.47 -1.37
CA ASP A 64 9.43 4.53 -2.31
C ASP A 64 10.45 3.55 -1.70
N GLY A 65 10.65 3.58 -0.38
CA GLY A 65 11.54 2.68 0.34
C GLY A 65 10.90 1.31 0.59
N LEU A 66 11.61 0.26 0.22
CA LEU A 66 11.29 -1.14 0.48
C LEU A 66 12.19 -1.67 1.58
N THR A 67 11.64 -1.92 2.74
CA THR A 67 12.38 -2.55 3.84
C THR A 67 12.69 -4.02 3.53
N PRO A 68 13.60 -4.68 4.27
CA PRO A 68 13.82 -6.12 4.17
C PRO A 68 12.55 -6.97 4.18
N ARG A 69 11.52 -6.51 4.92
CA ARG A 69 10.21 -7.14 4.98
C ARG A 69 9.45 -7.09 3.65
N SER A 70 9.48 -5.94 2.97
CA SER A 70 8.91 -5.79 1.63
C SER A 70 9.65 -6.65 0.60
N VAL A 71 10.99 -6.65 0.66
CA VAL A 71 11.85 -7.42 -0.25
C VAL A 71 11.54 -8.91 -0.13
N ARG A 72 11.36 -9.43 1.07
CA ARG A 72 10.96 -10.82 1.28
C ARG A 72 9.65 -11.17 0.57
N GLN A 73 8.64 -10.30 0.59
CA GLN A 73 7.38 -10.57 -0.10
C GLN A 73 7.56 -10.58 -1.63
N LEU A 74 8.42 -9.71 -2.16
CA LEU A 74 8.74 -9.69 -3.59
C LEU A 74 9.53 -10.94 -4.01
N ALA A 75 10.48 -11.39 -3.17
CA ALA A 75 11.21 -12.64 -3.38
C ALA A 75 10.25 -13.85 -3.38
N ASP A 76 9.33 -13.92 -2.42
CA ASP A 76 8.32 -14.98 -2.35
C ASP A 76 7.38 -15.01 -3.57
N MET A 77 7.12 -13.84 -4.19
CA MET A 77 6.37 -13.72 -5.44
C MET A 77 7.24 -13.98 -6.70
N GLY A 78 8.55 -14.19 -6.53
CA GLY A 78 9.48 -14.47 -7.62
C GLY A 78 9.77 -13.29 -8.53
N ILE A 79 9.73 -12.05 -8.00
CA ILE A 79 9.95 -10.81 -8.78
C ILE A 79 11.11 -9.95 -8.27
N GLU A 80 11.85 -10.38 -7.25
CA GLU A 80 12.99 -9.61 -6.75
C GLU A 80 14.04 -9.36 -7.84
N ASP A 81 14.36 -10.37 -8.64
CA ASP A 81 15.33 -10.27 -9.75
C ASP A 81 14.88 -9.30 -10.85
N SER A 82 13.60 -8.94 -10.86
CA SER A 82 13.04 -7.95 -11.80
C SER A 82 13.19 -6.51 -11.33
N LEU A 83 13.72 -6.26 -10.12
CA LEU A 83 13.97 -4.92 -9.59
C LEU A 83 15.22 -4.26 -10.21
N THR A 84 15.40 -4.43 -11.52
CA THR A 84 16.50 -3.84 -12.27
C THR A 84 16.38 -2.33 -12.26
N GLY A 85 17.44 -1.63 -11.83
CA GLY A 85 17.43 -0.16 -11.69
C GLY A 85 16.92 0.35 -10.34
N ALA A 86 16.43 -0.51 -9.45
CA ALA A 86 16.16 -0.13 -8.07
C ALA A 86 17.48 0.11 -7.30
N HIS A 87 17.51 1.16 -6.50
CA HIS A 87 18.67 1.44 -5.65
C HIS A 87 18.67 0.52 -4.43
N ARG A 88 19.70 -0.32 -4.30
CA ARG A 88 19.88 -1.20 -3.13
C ARG A 88 20.55 -0.42 -2.00
N TYR A 89 19.99 -0.48 -0.81
CA TYR A 89 20.54 0.16 0.37
C TYR A 89 20.76 -0.82 1.53
N ALA A 90 21.77 -0.51 2.38
CA ALA A 90 22.25 -1.43 3.42
C ALA A 90 21.60 -1.21 4.80
N GLY A 91 20.95 -0.08 5.04
CA GLY A 91 20.42 0.24 6.35
C GLY A 91 19.82 1.63 6.46
N LEU A 92 19.56 2.03 7.69
CA LEU A 92 18.97 3.31 8.04
C LEU A 92 20.03 4.20 8.70
N ARG A 93 20.15 5.44 8.24
CA ARG A 93 20.87 6.52 8.93
C ARG A 93 19.85 7.39 9.65
N CYS A 94 19.95 7.43 10.98
CA CYS A 94 19.07 8.23 11.82
C CYS A 94 19.78 9.51 12.28
N HIS A 95 19.13 10.64 12.09
CA HIS A 95 19.56 11.93 12.62
C HIS A 95 18.61 12.39 13.71
N ALA A 96 19.12 12.78 14.87
CA ALA A 96 18.34 13.36 15.96
C ALA A 96 19.21 14.21 16.88
N PHE A 97 18.80 15.43 17.18
CA PHE A 97 19.43 16.34 18.15
C PHE A 97 20.94 16.51 17.92
N GLY A 98 21.33 16.66 16.66
CA GLY A 98 22.72 16.82 16.23
C GLY A 98 23.58 15.56 16.31
N LYS A 99 22.97 14.40 16.50
CA LYS A 99 23.63 13.08 16.48
C LYS A 99 23.22 12.31 15.23
N GLU A 100 24.15 11.50 14.75
CA GLU A 100 23.95 10.55 13.65
C GLU A 100 24.20 9.13 14.14
N LEU A 101 23.36 8.20 13.71
CA LEU A 101 23.48 6.79 13.99
C LEU A 101 23.24 5.99 12.72
N ASN A 102 24.25 5.24 12.28
CA ASN A 102 24.15 4.32 11.16
C ASN A 102 23.74 2.94 11.66
N LEU A 103 22.60 2.44 11.17
CA LEU A 103 21.97 1.18 11.53
C LEU A 103 21.90 0.28 10.29
N PRO A 104 22.97 -0.51 9.99
CA PRO A 104 22.89 -1.51 8.94
C PRO A 104 21.83 -2.55 9.32
N TRP A 105 21.13 -3.08 8.30
CA TRP A 105 20.19 -4.17 8.52
C TRP A 105 20.92 -5.41 9.06
N PRO A 106 20.49 -5.96 10.19
CA PRO A 106 21.12 -7.15 10.75
C PRO A 106 20.82 -8.39 9.89
N ASP A 107 21.67 -9.40 9.98
CA ASP A 107 21.34 -10.72 9.48
C ASP A 107 20.12 -11.27 10.20
N HIS A 108 19.16 -11.80 9.43
CA HIS A 108 17.92 -12.34 9.95
C HIS A 108 17.51 -13.59 9.17
N PRO A 109 17.02 -14.67 9.82
CA PRO A 109 16.71 -15.93 9.12
C PRO A 109 15.56 -15.82 8.10
N SER A 110 14.68 -14.81 8.26
CA SER A 110 13.48 -14.63 7.43
C SER A 110 13.53 -13.45 6.48
N PHE A 111 14.46 -12.51 6.66
CA PHE A 111 14.54 -11.28 5.89
C PHE A 111 15.95 -11.05 5.38
N PRO A 112 16.12 -10.48 4.18
CA PRO A 112 17.45 -10.06 3.72
C PRO A 112 17.97 -8.91 4.58
N ASN A 113 19.30 -8.71 4.56
CA ASN A 113 19.97 -7.61 5.26
C ASN A 113 20.13 -6.36 4.40
N TYR A 114 19.19 -6.12 3.49
CA TYR A 114 19.14 -4.96 2.60
C TYR A 114 17.69 -4.60 2.25
N GLY A 115 17.53 -3.41 1.74
CA GLY A 115 16.29 -2.92 1.13
C GLY A 115 16.54 -2.35 -0.26
N TYR A 116 15.47 -1.87 -0.89
CA TYR A 116 15.51 -1.15 -2.17
C TYR A 116 14.76 0.17 -2.08
N VAL A 117 15.18 1.14 -2.89
CA VAL A 117 14.37 2.31 -3.20
C VAL A 117 13.99 2.23 -4.68
N ILE A 118 12.69 2.21 -4.95
CA ILE A 118 12.13 2.11 -6.29
C ILE A 118 10.82 2.88 -6.33
N THR A 119 10.59 3.64 -7.41
CA THR A 119 9.37 4.42 -7.54
C THR A 119 8.12 3.53 -7.55
N ARG A 120 7.03 4.02 -6.97
CA ARG A 120 5.73 3.33 -7.04
C ARG A 120 5.20 3.24 -8.46
N HIS A 121 5.68 4.12 -9.37
CA HIS A 121 5.42 4.03 -10.79
C HIS A 121 5.85 2.67 -11.34
N ASP A 122 7.05 2.24 -11.04
CA ASP A 122 7.63 1.00 -11.56
C ASP A 122 7.25 -0.22 -10.72
N LEU A 123 7.33 -0.10 -9.40
CA LEU A 123 7.04 -1.20 -8.47
C LEU A 123 5.61 -1.74 -8.63
N ASP A 124 4.61 -0.85 -8.64
CA ASP A 124 3.22 -1.29 -8.71
C ASP A 124 2.91 -1.96 -10.07
N ALA A 125 3.55 -1.49 -11.16
CA ALA A 125 3.45 -2.12 -12.47
C ALA A 125 4.02 -3.55 -12.47
N LEU A 126 5.22 -3.75 -11.89
CA LEU A 126 5.86 -5.06 -11.78
C LEU A 126 5.00 -6.07 -11.01
N VAL A 127 4.47 -5.67 -9.85
CA VAL A 127 3.66 -6.59 -9.02
C VAL A 127 2.32 -6.89 -9.70
N ASN A 128 1.71 -5.90 -10.35
CA ASN A 128 0.46 -6.08 -11.07
C ASN A 128 0.64 -7.00 -12.29
N GLU A 129 1.72 -6.82 -13.06
CA GLU A 129 2.09 -7.71 -14.16
C GLU A 129 2.35 -9.15 -13.67
N ARG A 130 2.98 -9.31 -12.50
CA ARG A 130 3.20 -10.63 -11.90
C ARG A 130 1.87 -11.34 -11.57
N ALA A 131 0.89 -10.60 -11.04
CA ALA A 131 -0.44 -11.14 -10.78
C ALA A 131 -1.13 -11.57 -12.09
N ALA A 132 -1.04 -10.76 -13.15
CA ALA A 132 -1.58 -11.11 -14.47
C ALA A 132 -0.90 -12.35 -15.07
N LYS A 133 0.44 -12.46 -14.95
CA LYS A 133 1.20 -13.65 -15.38
C LYS A 133 0.86 -14.93 -14.61
N ALA A 134 0.41 -14.80 -13.37
CA ALA A 134 -0.09 -15.92 -12.56
C ALA A 134 -1.52 -16.35 -12.96
N GLY A 135 -2.22 -15.58 -13.80
CA GLY A 135 -3.55 -15.93 -14.31
C GLY A 135 -4.68 -15.00 -13.86
N ALA A 136 -4.39 -13.96 -13.07
CA ALA A 136 -5.43 -12.99 -12.71
C ALA A 136 -5.87 -12.16 -13.93
N THR A 137 -7.16 -11.99 -14.14
CA THR A 137 -7.73 -11.07 -15.13
C THR A 137 -7.67 -9.64 -14.59
N VAL A 138 -6.80 -8.80 -15.15
CA VAL A 138 -6.56 -7.45 -14.67
C VAL A 138 -7.20 -6.43 -15.60
N PHE A 139 -8.19 -5.68 -15.09
CA PHE A 139 -8.87 -4.59 -15.77
C PHE A 139 -8.27 -3.24 -15.34
N GLN A 140 -7.34 -2.71 -16.13
CA GLN A 140 -6.78 -1.38 -15.93
C GLN A 140 -7.72 -0.30 -16.50
N GLY A 141 -7.62 0.94 -16.00
CA GLY A 141 -8.50 2.02 -16.41
C GLY A 141 -9.96 1.82 -15.99
N THR A 142 -10.21 0.85 -15.10
CA THR A 142 -11.55 0.41 -14.68
C THR A 142 -11.78 0.78 -13.22
N GLU A 143 -12.72 1.70 -12.98
CA GLU A 143 -13.04 2.21 -11.64
C GLU A 143 -14.25 1.48 -11.05
N ALA A 144 -14.08 0.87 -9.87
CA ALA A 144 -15.21 0.36 -9.08
C ALA A 144 -15.95 1.56 -8.47
N LEU A 145 -17.22 1.71 -8.83
CA LEU A 145 -18.07 2.83 -8.41
C LEU A 145 -18.81 2.52 -7.11
N GLN A 146 -19.45 1.36 -7.06
CA GLN A 146 -20.28 0.93 -5.94
C GLN A 146 -20.32 -0.60 -5.82
N PRO A 147 -20.53 -1.13 -4.60
CA PRO A 147 -20.71 -2.56 -4.40
C PRO A 147 -22.05 -3.05 -4.96
N VAL A 148 -22.05 -4.27 -5.48
CA VAL A 148 -23.27 -5.04 -5.77
C VAL A 148 -23.59 -5.88 -4.55
N LEU A 149 -24.69 -5.56 -3.88
CA LEU A 149 -25.15 -6.27 -2.69
C LEU A 149 -26.18 -7.34 -3.06
N ASP A 150 -26.12 -8.47 -2.37
CA ASP A 150 -27.13 -9.51 -2.50
C ASP A 150 -27.81 -9.76 -1.14
N PRO A 151 -29.05 -9.26 -0.94
CA PRO A 151 -29.76 -9.45 0.30
C PRO A 151 -30.22 -10.90 0.53
N THR A 152 -30.15 -11.76 -0.50
CA THR A 152 -30.51 -13.17 -0.37
C THR A 152 -29.39 -14.01 0.24
N VAL A 153 -28.15 -13.53 0.15
CA VAL A 153 -27.01 -14.12 0.85
C VAL A 153 -27.03 -13.69 2.30
N ALA A 154 -27.31 -14.63 3.18
CA ALA A 154 -27.44 -14.38 4.62
C ALA A 154 -26.13 -13.74 5.15
N THR A 155 -26.27 -12.68 5.93
CA THR A 155 -25.15 -12.08 6.65
C THR A 155 -24.98 -12.81 7.98
N PRO A 156 -23.92 -13.62 8.17
CA PRO A 156 -23.73 -14.38 9.40
C PRO A 156 -23.57 -13.47 10.62
N ALA A 157 -23.92 -13.96 11.79
CA ALA A 157 -23.67 -13.26 13.04
C ALA A 157 -22.16 -12.96 13.18
N GLY A 158 -21.81 -11.71 13.49
CA GLY A 158 -20.42 -11.25 13.58
C GLY A 158 -19.80 -10.76 12.27
N ALA A 159 -20.49 -10.92 11.13
CA ALA A 159 -20.08 -10.22 9.90
C ALA A 159 -20.41 -8.72 10.05
N GLY A 160 -19.38 -7.88 9.99
CA GLY A 160 -19.55 -6.44 10.18
C GLY A 160 -19.93 -5.68 8.92
N LEU A 161 -19.84 -6.33 7.73
CA LEU A 161 -20.20 -5.77 6.42
C LEU A 161 -21.29 -6.57 5.76
N PRO A 162 -22.12 -5.95 4.88
CA PRO A 162 -23.15 -6.65 4.13
C PRO A 162 -22.57 -7.65 3.13
N SER A 163 -23.41 -8.57 2.64
CA SER A 163 -23.04 -9.51 1.59
C SER A 163 -22.84 -8.76 0.27
N CYS A 164 -21.61 -8.71 -0.20
CA CYS A 164 -21.19 -8.09 -1.44
C CYS A 164 -20.81 -9.18 -2.44
N VAL A 165 -21.43 -9.17 -3.61
CA VAL A 165 -21.26 -10.19 -4.66
C VAL A 165 -20.71 -9.62 -5.96
N GLY A 166 -20.07 -8.45 -5.90
CA GLY A 166 -19.46 -7.82 -7.06
C GLY A 166 -19.33 -6.30 -6.94
N ALA A 167 -19.06 -5.67 -8.04
CA ALA A 167 -19.00 -4.23 -8.18
C ALA A 167 -19.60 -3.74 -9.49
N VAL A 168 -20.26 -2.59 -9.45
CA VAL A 168 -20.51 -1.79 -10.65
C VAL A 168 -19.21 -1.07 -10.98
N VAL A 169 -18.69 -1.31 -12.16
CA VAL A 169 -17.43 -0.73 -12.63
C VAL A 169 -17.67 0.20 -13.81
N LYS A 170 -16.76 1.18 -13.97
CA LYS A 170 -16.76 2.11 -15.10
C LYS A 170 -15.43 2.03 -15.83
N ASP A 171 -15.49 1.75 -17.11
CA ASP A 171 -14.38 1.94 -18.02
C ASP A 171 -14.13 3.45 -18.20
N LYS A 172 -12.93 3.92 -17.90
CA LYS A 172 -12.60 5.35 -17.95
C LYS A 172 -12.31 5.87 -19.33
N SER A 173 -12.02 5.00 -20.28
CA SER A 173 -11.77 5.37 -21.69
C SER A 173 -13.06 5.59 -22.46
N THR A 174 -14.05 4.70 -22.27
CA THR A 174 -15.34 4.72 -22.95
C THR A 174 -16.44 5.39 -22.14
N GLY A 175 -16.31 5.42 -20.81
CA GLY A 175 -17.36 5.85 -19.89
C GLY A 175 -18.43 4.79 -19.64
N ALA A 176 -18.36 3.63 -20.30
CA ALA A 176 -19.33 2.54 -20.14
C ALA A 176 -19.29 1.96 -18.72
N THR A 177 -20.45 1.52 -18.24
CA THR A 177 -20.60 0.86 -16.94
C THR A 177 -21.11 -0.56 -17.13
N ARG A 178 -20.61 -1.47 -16.28
CA ARG A 178 -21.06 -2.86 -16.23
C ARG A 178 -20.93 -3.40 -14.81
N GLU A 179 -21.53 -4.54 -14.54
CA GLU A 179 -21.28 -5.32 -13.31
C GLU A 179 -20.17 -6.35 -13.56
N ILE A 180 -19.27 -6.51 -12.58
CA ILE A 180 -18.40 -7.68 -12.44
C ILE A 180 -18.85 -8.39 -11.17
N ARG A 181 -19.24 -9.67 -11.31
CA ARG A 181 -19.72 -10.48 -10.21
C ARG A 181 -18.67 -11.47 -9.73
N ALA A 182 -18.69 -11.77 -8.43
CA ALA A 182 -17.80 -12.74 -7.81
C ALA A 182 -18.42 -13.35 -6.57
N ARG A 183 -17.93 -14.52 -6.19
CA ARG A 183 -18.31 -15.19 -4.93
C ARG A 183 -17.83 -14.44 -3.71
N TYR A 184 -16.61 -13.84 -3.82
CA TYR A 184 -15.99 -13.03 -2.77
C TYR A 184 -15.44 -11.73 -3.33
N VAL A 185 -15.38 -10.68 -2.50
CA VAL A 185 -14.87 -9.36 -2.87
C VAL A 185 -13.79 -8.92 -1.90
N VAL A 186 -12.65 -8.46 -2.43
CA VAL A 186 -11.55 -7.89 -1.65
C VAL A 186 -11.50 -6.38 -1.86
N VAL A 187 -11.58 -5.61 -0.78
CA VAL A 187 -11.47 -4.16 -0.79
C VAL A 187 -10.00 -3.78 -0.57
N ALA A 188 -9.33 -3.31 -1.62
CA ALA A 188 -7.91 -2.93 -1.65
C ALA A 188 -7.69 -1.53 -2.25
N ASP A 189 -8.72 -0.64 -2.21
CA ASP A 189 -8.74 0.66 -2.88
C ASP A 189 -8.01 1.78 -2.10
N GLY A 190 -7.21 1.41 -1.08
CA GLY A 190 -6.24 2.24 -0.41
C GLY A 190 -6.81 3.18 0.67
N ALA A 191 -5.98 4.09 1.17
CA ALA A 191 -6.25 4.94 2.34
C ALA A 191 -7.54 5.79 2.25
N ASN A 192 -7.97 6.13 1.04
CA ASN A 192 -9.21 6.86 0.78
C ASN A 192 -10.36 5.95 0.33
N SER A 193 -10.35 4.68 0.72
CA SER A 193 -11.30 3.66 0.34
C SER A 193 -12.74 4.18 0.20
N ARG A 194 -13.19 4.39 -1.05
CA ARG A 194 -14.57 4.80 -1.33
C ARG A 194 -15.48 3.58 -1.36
N PHE A 195 -14.99 2.50 -1.94
CA PHE A 195 -15.72 1.25 -2.04
C PHE A 195 -15.95 0.63 -0.65
N GLY A 196 -14.92 0.61 0.21
CA GLY A 196 -15.07 0.16 1.60
C GLY A 196 -16.07 1.01 2.38
N ARG A 197 -16.05 2.35 2.24
CA ARG A 197 -17.06 3.22 2.89
C ARG A 197 -18.47 2.97 2.39
N ALA A 198 -18.65 2.66 1.11
CA ALA A 198 -19.95 2.30 0.56
C ALA A 198 -20.47 0.97 1.16
N LEU A 199 -19.58 0.09 1.59
CA LEU A 199 -19.90 -1.13 2.33
C LEU A 199 -20.14 -0.91 3.84
N GLY A 200 -19.73 0.26 4.38
CA GLY A 200 -19.90 0.56 5.80
C GLY A 200 -18.61 0.62 6.61
N THR A 201 -17.44 0.52 5.98
CA THR A 201 -16.17 0.70 6.71
C THR A 201 -16.00 2.12 7.22
N SER A 202 -15.45 2.26 8.41
CA SER A 202 -15.14 3.56 8.99
C SER A 202 -13.81 3.53 9.74
N ARG A 203 -13.19 4.69 9.87
CA ARG A 203 -11.95 4.80 10.63
C ARG A 203 -12.25 5.03 12.12
N ASP A 204 -11.66 4.25 12.98
CA ASP A 204 -11.56 4.54 14.41
C ASP A 204 -10.66 5.76 14.64
N ARG A 205 -11.25 6.87 15.09
CA ARG A 205 -10.54 8.13 15.31
C ARG A 205 -9.64 8.12 16.55
N SER A 206 -9.75 7.13 17.40
CA SER A 206 -8.84 6.92 18.55
C SER A 206 -7.49 6.36 18.11
N GLN A 207 -7.42 5.76 16.93
CA GLN A 207 -6.22 5.21 16.35
C GLN A 207 -5.39 6.30 15.62
N PRO A 208 -4.05 6.15 15.57
CA PRO A 208 -3.18 7.11 14.93
C PRO A 208 -3.47 7.25 13.42
N MET A 209 -3.25 8.45 12.92
CA MET A 209 -3.19 8.75 11.50
C MET A 209 -1.94 9.57 11.22
N GLY A 210 -1.21 9.19 10.19
CA GLY A 210 -0.16 10.01 9.62
C GLY A 210 -0.67 10.88 8.48
N MET A 211 0.04 11.97 8.24
CA MET A 211 0.00 12.75 7.00
C MET A 211 1.42 12.87 6.49
N ALA A 212 1.62 12.64 5.20
CA ALA A 212 2.94 12.75 4.59
C ALA A 212 2.87 13.63 3.34
N LEU A 213 3.95 14.38 3.10
CA LEU A 213 4.21 15.12 1.88
C LEU A 213 5.58 14.70 1.36
N ARG A 214 5.73 14.48 0.05
CA ARG A 214 7.02 14.12 -0.55
C ARG A 214 7.21 14.76 -1.92
N GLY A 215 8.46 14.99 -2.30
CA GLY A 215 8.87 15.40 -3.64
C GLY A 215 10.10 14.63 -4.08
N TYR A 216 10.38 14.67 -5.39
CA TYR A 216 11.64 14.20 -5.94
C TYR A 216 12.57 15.38 -6.18
N TYR A 217 13.85 15.18 -5.91
CA TYR A 217 14.90 16.19 -6.08
C TYR A 217 16.11 15.56 -6.79
N THR A 218 16.82 16.33 -7.57
CA THR A 218 18.18 15.93 -7.99
C THR A 218 19.13 16.12 -6.82
N SER A 219 20.09 15.19 -6.65
CA SER A 219 21.07 15.24 -5.57
C SER A 219 22.32 14.46 -5.92
N PRO A 220 23.53 14.95 -5.58
CA PRO A 220 24.77 14.19 -5.70
C PRO A 220 24.80 12.96 -4.76
N GLY A 221 23.99 12.96 -3.68
CA GLY A 221 23.86 11.84 -2.75
C GLY A 221 22.92 10.72 -3.20
N HIS A 222 22.48 10.71 -4.45
CA HIS A 222 21.50 9.78 -4.99
C HIS A 222 21.84 8.29 -4.88
N ASP A 223 23.10 7.95 -4.68
CA ASP A 223 23.65 6.57 -4.60
C ASP A 223 24.16 6.19 -3.20
N GLN A 224 23.88 7.00 -2.18
CA GLN A 224 24.25 6.72 -0.79
C GLN A 224 23.71 5.35 -0.35
N PRO A 225 24.52 4.57 0.42
CA PRO A 225 24.16 3.20 0.80
C PRO A 225 23.12 3.09 1.95
N PHE A 226 22.67 4.21 2.50
CA PHE A 226 21.67 4.29 3.57
C PHE A 226 20.51 5.20 3.16
N ILE A 227 19.31 4.82 3.55
CA ILE A 227 18.17 5.75 3.59
C ILE A 227 18.26 6.57 4.88
N GLU A 228 17.85 7.84 4.84
CA GLU A 228 17.91 8.70 6.01
C GLU A 228 16.55 8.97 6.64
N SER A 229 16.53 9.02 7.98
CA SER A 229 15.40 9.50 8.78
C SER A 229 15.86 10.56 9.77
N HIS A 230 15.21 11.71 9.73
CA HIS A 230 15.45 12.86 10.60
C HIS A 230 14.32 12.95 11.63
N LEU A 231 14.59 12.62 12.88
CA LEU A 231 13.58 12.40 13.94
C LEU A 231 13.23 13.66 14.72
N ASP A 232 13.96 14.75 14.57
CA ASP A 232 13.74 16.04 15.22
C ASP A 232 13.49 17.17 14.23
N ILE A 233 12.66 16.89 13.22
CA ILE A 233 12.27 17.94 12.26
C ILE A 233 11.60 19.10 12.98
N ARG A 234 11.86 20.31 12.48
CA ARG A 234 11.46 21.55 13.14
C ARG A 234 10.60 22.39 12.22
N ASP A 235 9.69 23.12 12.84
CA ASP A 235 8.94 24.17 12.18
C ASP A 235 9.78 25.46 12.01
N SER A 236 9.21 26.46 11.36
CA SER A 236 9.85 27.77 11.13
C SER A 236 10.22 28.54 12.41
N GLU A 237 9.64 28.15 13.56
CA GLU A 237 9.96 28.73 14.87
C GLU A 237 11.08 27.94 15.58
N GLY A 238 11.58 26.87 14.98
CA GLY A 238 12.62 25.99 15.52
C GLY A 238 12.10 24.95 16.53
N SER A 239 10.78 24.84 16.70
CA SER A 239 10.16 23.86 17.59
C SER A 239 10.12 22.48 16.92
N VAL A 240 10.48 21.43 17.67
CA VAL A 240 10.37 20.05 17.19
C VAL A 240 8.90 19.69 17.00
N VAL A 241 8.55 19.16 15.82
CA VAL A 241 7.20 18.70 15.49
C VAL A 241 7.08 17.18 15.56
N PRO A 242 5.87 16.65 15.83
CA PRO A 242 5.66 15.19 15.99
C PRO A 242 5.67 14.49 14.63
N GLY A 243 6.80 13.95 14.24
CA GLY A 243 6.96 13.31 12.95
C GLY A 243 8.42 13.04 12.62
N TYR A 244 8.70 12.81 11.37
CA TYR A 244 10.07 12.68 10.87
C TYR A 244 10.17 13.15 9.42
N GLY A 245 11.37 13.56 9.02
CA GLY A 245 11.75 13.77 7.63
C GLY A 245 12.51 12.56 7.09
N TRP A 246 12.53 12.40 5.79
CA TRP A 246 13.32 11.36 5.15
C TRP A 246 13.99 11.85 3.87
N ILE A 247 15.13 11.22 3.53
CA ILE A 247 15.84 11.37 2.27
C ILE A 247 16.22 9.96 1.81
N PHE A 248 15.60 9.49 0.72
CA PHE A 248 15.81 8.15 0.19
C PHE A 248 16.43 8.21 -1.21
N PRO A 249 17.67 7.73 -1.37
CA PRO A 249 18.39 7.74 -2.65
C PRO A 249 17.76 6.75 -3.64
N LEU A 250 17.61 7.16 -4.92
CA LEU A 250 17.05 6.32 -5.98
C LEU A 250 18.13 5.72 -6.90
N GLY A 251 19.40 6.12 -6.79
CA GLY A 251 20.49 5.58 -7.60
C GLY A 251 20.66 6.20 -8.99
N ASP A 252 19.69 6.98 -9.45
CA ASP A 252 19.58 7.50 -10.83
C ASP A 252 19.71 9.04 -10.93
N GLY A 253 20.37 9.67 -9.97
CA GLY A 253 20.51 11.14 -9.88
C GLY A 253 19.42 11.77 -9.01
N ARG A 254 18.43 10.99 -8.57
CA ARG A 254 17.27 11.48 -7.81
C ARG A 254 17.27 10.98 -6.36
N VAL A 255 16.60 11.75 -5.52
CA VAL A 255 16.24 11.37 -4.16
C VAL A 255 14.75 11.63 -3.91
N ASN A 256 14.10 10.76 -3.13
CA ASN A 256 12.76 10.99 -2.60
C ASN A 256 12.91 11.65 -1.24
N VAL A 257 12.42 12.87 -1.11
CA VAL A 257 12.51 13.66 0.12
C VAL A 257 11.09 13.93 0.62
N GLY A 258 10.89 13.79 1.92
CA GLY A 258 9.58 14.11 2.46
C GLY A 258 9.55 14.30 3.97
N VAL A 259 8.37 14.71 4.42
CA VAL A 259 8.04 14.89 5.83
C VAL A 259 6.75 14.17 6.16
N GLY A 260 6.71 13.55 7.34
CA GLY A 260 5.53 12.89 7.87
C GLY A 260 5.19 13.39 9.26
N LEU A 261 3.89 13.60 9.53
CA LEU A 261 3.36 14.03 10.81
C LEU A 261 2.41 12.98 11.37
N LEU A 262 2.36 12.85 12.70
CA LEU A 262 1.47 11.95 13.41
C LEU A 262 0.35 12.73 14.13
N SER A 263 -0.87 12.23 14.03
CA SER A 263 -2.06 12.82 14.68
C SER A 263 -2.12 12.59 16.21
N THR A 264 -1.13 11.95 16.78
CA THR A 264 -1.05 11.66 18.23
C THR A 264 -0.73 12.91 19.06
N ASP A 265 -0.04 13.89 18.48
CA ASP A 265 0.21 15.19 19.10
C ASP A 265 -0.84 16.22 18.65
N ARG A 266 -1.34 17.05 19.56
CA ARG A 266 -2.37 18.06 19.28
C ARG A 266 -1.89 19.16 18.33
N ARG A 267 -0.59 19.43 18.28
CA ARG A 267 0.04 20.45 17.43
C ARG A 267 -0.04 20.12 15.94
N TRP A 268 -0.17 18.83 15.58
CA TRP A 268 -0.20 18.42 14.18
C TRP A 268 -1.24 19.16 13.32
N LYS A 269 -2.36 19.59 13.91
CA LYS A 269 -3.44 20.30 13.18
C LYS A 269 -3.05 21.71 12.74
N GLY A 270 -2.10 22.34 13.42
CA GLY A 270 -1.61 23.69 13.12
C GLY A 270 -0.42 23.70 12.14
N VAL A 271 0.18 22.54 11.86
CA VAL A 271 1.37 22.46 11.01
C VAL A 271 0.98 22.47 9.54
N ASN A 272 1.50 23.44 8.79
CA ASN A 272 1.44 23.43 7.34
C ASN A 272 2.54 22.50 6.81
N THR A 273 2.13 21.37 6.22
CA THR A 273 3.08 20.37 5.70
C THR A 273 3.91 20.88 4.53
N GLY A 274 3.42 21.85 3.76
CA GLY A 274 4.19 22.50 2.68
C GLY A 274 5.36 23.30 3.26
N THR A 275 5.06 24.20 4.20
CA THR A 275 6.09 25.00 4.91
C THR A 275 7.09 24.07 5.63
N LEU A 276 6.59 23.04 6.32
CA LEU A 276 7.47 22.08 6.99
C LEU A 276 8.42 21.36 6.02
N MET A 277 7.96 21.06 4.81
CA MET A 277 8.80 20.47 3.77
C MET A 277 9.87 21.44 3.29
N GLU A 278 9.53 22.72 3.12
CA GLU A 278 10.47 23.78 2.76
C GLU A 278 11.52 23.99 3.86
N ASP A 279 11.08 24.04 5.11
CA ASP A 279 11.99 24.16 6.27
C ASP A 279 12.93 22.93 6.36
N PHE A 280 12.39 21.72 6.16
CA PHE A 280 13.20 20.49 6.17
C PHE A 280 14.28 20.52 5.07
N ILE A 281 13.94 20.92 3.86
CA ILE A 281 14.88 21.04 2.75
C ILE A 281 15.97 22.07 3.07
N ALA A 282 15.60 23.19 3.68
CA ALA A 282 16.55 24.28 3.98
C ALA A 282 17.61 23.88 5.02
N TRP A 283 17.28 22.99 5.96
CA TRP A 283 18.23 22.56 6.99
C TRP A 283 18.74 21.11 6.83
N ALA A 284 18.30 20.38 5.80
CA ALA A 284 18.83 19.08 5.47
C ALA A 284 20.37 19.11 5.31
N PRO A 285 21.07 18.00 5.58
CA PRO A 285 22.52 17.94 5.45
C PRO A 285 22.99 18.44 4.09
N LYS A 286 24.04 19.26 4.08
CA LYS A 286 24.51 19.98 2.88
C LYS A 286 24.99 19.08 1.75
N GLU A 287 25.44 17.88 2.07
CA GLU A 287 25.87 16.86 1.11
C GLU A 287 24.77 16.41 0.16
N TRP A 288 23.50 16.61 0.54
CA TRP A 288 22.36 16.31 -0.34
C TRP A 288 22.07 17.40 -1.37
N GLU A 289 22.60 18.62 -1.19
CA GLU A 289 22.42 19.79 -2.06
C GLU A 289 20.94 20.07 -2.41
N LEU A 290 20.04 19.86 -1.42
CA LEU A 290 18.60 20.08 -1.61
C LEU A 290 18.27 21.57 -1.64
N SER A 291 17.43 21.96 -2.57
CA SER A 291 16.90 23.32 -2.69
C SER A 291 15.62 23.33 -3.54
N PRO A 292 14.85 24.41 -3.54
CA PRO A 292 13.74 24.55 -4.48
C PRO A 292 14.13 24.42 -5.95
N ALA A 293 15.38 24.77 -6.31
CA ALA A 293 15.89 24.67 -7.68
C ALA A 293 16.20 23.23 -8.12
N THR A 294 16.42 22.32 -7.17
CA THR A 294 16.65 20.88 -7.47
C THR A 294 15.39 20.04 -7.46
N ALA A 295 14.21 20.64 -7.21
CA ALA A 295 12.92 19.96 -7.22
C ALA A 295 12.51 19.51 -8.63
N LEU A 296 12.07 18.27 -8.78
CA LEU A 296 11.65 17.64 -10.04
C LEU A 296 10.13 17.65 -10.25
N GLY A 297 9.44 18.58 -9.62
CA GLY A 297 8.00 18.77 -9.74
C GLY A 297 7.32 19.07 -8.40
N PRO A 298 6.01 19.19 -8.39
CA PRO A 298 5.28 19.53 -7.17
C PRO A 298 5.31 18.39 -6.15
N ALA A 299 5.41 18.73 -4.87
CA ALA A 299 5.27 17.77 -3.79
C ALA A 299 3.82 17.22 -3.75
N THR A 300 3.70 15.94 -3.43
CA THR A 300 2.40 15.25 -3.32
C THR A 300 2.25 14.64 -1.94
N GLY A 301 1.03 14.68 -1.39
CA GLY A 301 0.75 14.21 -0.03
C GLY A 301 -0.35 13.17 0.06
N GLY A 302 -0.41 12.51 1.20
CA GLY A 302 -1.42 11.50 1.48
C GLY A 302 -1.66 11.28 2.97
N LYS A 303 -2.83 10.69 3.26
CA LYS A 303 -3.20 10.24 4.60
C LYS A 303 -2.74 8.79 4.79
N LEU A 304 -2.30 8.49 5.99
CA LEU A 304 -1.75 7.20 6.40
C LEU A 304 -2.57 6.63 7.56
N PRO A 305 -3.67 5.91 7.31
CA PRO A 305 -4.42 5.24 8.38
C PRO A 305 -3.58 4.07 8.93
N MET A 306 -3.32 4.06 10.24
CA MET A 306 -2.32 3.21 10.87
C MET A 306 -2.93 2.26 11.90
N GLY A 307 -2.26 1.11 12.11
CA GLY A 307 -2.51 0.23 13.25
C GLY A 307 -3.86 -0.47 13.23
N LEU A 308 -4.34 -0.87 12.04
CA LEU A 308 -5.65 -1.48 11.81
C LEU A 308 -6.82 -0.54 12.16
N ALA A 309 -6.64 0.77 11.87
CA ALA A 309 -7.58 1.81 12.25
C ALA A 309 -8.91 1.79 11.49
N VAL A 310 -9.08 0.97 10.47
CA VAL A 310 -10.32 0.93 9.66
C VAL A 310 -11.01 -0.40 9.83
N GLY A 311 -12.32 -0.35 10.04
CA GLY A 311 -13.18 -1.51 10.17
C GLY A 311 -14.66 -1.20 9.90
N PRO A 312 -15.50 -2.22 9.86
CA PRO A 312 -15.20 -3.66 9.90
C PRO A 312 -14.33 -4.11 8.72
N ARG A 313 -13.48 -5.13 8.92
CA ARG A 313 -12.60 -5.69 7.87
C ARG A 313 -13.12 -6.99 7.28
N LEU A 314 -14.22 -7.49 7.84
CA LEU A 314 -14.83 -8.76 7.52
C LEU A 314 -16.31 -8.58 7.23
N GLY A 315 -16.77 -9.12 6.10
CA GLY A 315 -18.17 -9.32 5.74
C GLY A 315 -18.47 -10.80 5.48
N ALA A 316 -19.73 -11.11 5.14
CA ALA A 316 -20.12 -12.47 4.77
C ALA A 316 -19.33 -13.01 3.55
N THR A 317 -19.03 -12.12 2.61
CA THR A 317 -18.35 -12.39 1.33
C THR A 317 -17.22 -11.42 1.06
N THR A 318 -16.77 -10.64 2.06
CA THR A 318 -15.86 -9.51 1.84
C THR A 318 -14.73 -9.50 2.84
N LEU A 319 -13.50 -9.22 2.36
CA LEU A 319 -12.34 -8.86 3.17
C LEU A 319 -11.82 -7.47 2.79
N VAL A 320 -11.29 -6.74 3.78
CA VAL A 320 -10.65 -5.44 3.57
C VAL A 320 -9.16 -5.55 3.91
N VAL A 321 -8.29 -5.09 3.01
CA VAL A 321 -6.84 -5.30 3.09
C VAL A 321 -6.05 -3.99 2.92
N GLY A 322 -4.80 -3.99 3.33
CA GLY A 322 -3.86 -2.89 3.15
C GLY A 322 -4.35 -1.57 3.78
N ASP A 323 -4.06 -0.46 3.14
CA ASP A 323 -4.44 0.88 3.64
C ASP A 323 -5.95 1.06 3.78
N ALA A 324 -6.76 0.32 3.00
CA ALA A 324 -8.21 0.33 3.16
C ALA A 324 -8.66 -0.23 4.52
N ALA A 325 -7.86 -1.13 5.12
CA ALA A 325 -8.00 -1.64 6.48
C ALA A 325 -7.19 -0.84 7.52
N GLY A 326 -6.41 0.16 7.08
CA GLY A 326 -5.55 0.96 7.95
C GLY A 326 -4.34 0.19 8.47
N THR A 327 -3.72 -0.66 7.66
CA THR A 327 -2.65 -1.57 8.09
C THR A 327 -1.26 -0.95 8.18
N ILE A 328 -1.12 0.33 7.88
CA ILE A 328 0.17 1.02 7.96
C ILE A 328 0.74 0.91 9.37
N ASN A 329 2.03 0.61 9.46
CA ASN A 329 2.74 0.51 10.71
C ASN A 329 2.74 1.85 11.46
N PRO A 330 2.23 1.90 12.71
CA PRO A 330 2.16 3.15 13.46
C PRO A 330 3.53 3.74 13.83
N PHE A 331 4.57 2.92 13.92
CA PHE A 331 5.89 3.36 14.36
C PHE A 331 6.67 4.10 13.29
N ASN A 332 6.72 3.57 12.06
CA ASN A 332 7.57 4.08 10.98
C ASN A 332 6.82 4.51 9.71
N GLY A 333 5.50 4.35 9.66
CA GLY A 333 4.70 4.70 8.48
C GLY A 333 4.83 3.74 7.30
N GLU A 334 5.47 2.57 7.48
CA GLU A 334 5.60 1.57 6.43
C GLU A 334 4.23 0.97 6.07
N GLY A 335 3.89 0.99 4.80
CA GLY A 335 2.62 0.46 4.30
C GLY A 335 2.78 -0.63 3.25
N ILE A 336 3.87 -0.62 2.46
CA ILE A 336 4.04 -1.53 1.32
C ILE A 336 4.14 -2.98 1.77
N ALA A 337 5.03 -3.31 2.72
CA ALA A 337 5.18 -4.67 3.26
C ALA A 337 3.86 -5.19 3.85
N TYR A 338 3.22 -4.37 4.68
CA TYR A 338 1.93 -4.73 5.31
C TYR A 338 0.81 -4.86 4.27
N GLY A 339 0.89 -4.11 3.19
CA GLY A 339 0.01 -4.28 2.04
C GLY A 339 0.18 -5.65 1.41
N TYR A 340 1.40 -6.05 1.08
CA TYR A 340 1.69 -7.37 0.51
C TYR A 340 1.26 -8.51 1.43
N GLU A 341 1.63 -8.43 2.72
CA GLU A 341 1.31 -9.46 3.70
C GLU A 341 -0.18 -9.62 3.94
N THR A 342 -0.92 -8.52 4.09
CA THR A 342 -2.38 -8.60 4.30
C THR A 342 -3.10 -9.08 3.05
N GLY A 343 -2.60 -8.77 1.86
CA GLY A 343 -3.06 -9.38 0.62
C GLY A 343 -2.87 -10.90 0.60
N ARG A 344 -1.68 -11.38 0.99
CA ARG A 344 -1.35 -12.81 1.11
C ARG A 344 -2.21 -13.52 2.17
N LEU A 345 -2.40 -12.91 3.34
CA LEU A 345 -3.26 -13.47 4.40
C LEU A 345 -4.72 -13.57 3.96
N ALA A 346 -5.22 -12.56 3.23
CA ALA A 346 -6.56 -12.59 2.66
C ALA A 346 -6.68 -13.69 1.60
N ALA A 347 -5.70 -13.83 0.71
CA ALA A 347 -5.67 -14.88 -0.29
C ALA A 347 -5.73 -16.29 0.34
N ALA A 348 -4.95 -16.54 1.41
CA ALA A 348 -4.99 -17.80 2.13
C ALA A 348 -6.37 -18.08 2.73
N SER A 349 -7.00 -17.07 3.36
CA SER A 349 -8.34 -17.23 3.95
C SER A 349 -9.43 -17.43 2.89
N LEU A 350 -9.30 -16.74 1.74
CA LEU A 350 -10.23 -16.90 0.62
C LEU A 350 -10.07 -18.27 -0.05
N GLY A 351 -8.85 -18.77 -0.22
CA GLY A 351 -8.59 -20.11 -0.74
C GLY A 351 -9.27 -21.21 0.11
N GLU A 352 -9.17 -21.07 1.45
CA GLU A 352 -9.88 -21.96 2.38
C GLU A 352 -11.40 -21.82 2.25
N ALA A 353 -11.92 -20.58 2.14
CA ALA A 353 -13.35 -20.33 1.97
C ALA A 353 -13.90 -20.94 0.67
N LEU A 354 -13.16 -20.80 -0.42
CA LEU A 354 -13.49 -21.35 -1.74
C LEU A 354 -13.42 -22.88 -1.76
N SER A 355 -12.55 -23.46 -0.93
CA SER A 355 -12.40 -24.93 -0.78
C SER A 355 -13.49 -25.57 0.10
N GLY A 356 -14.40 -24.80 0.69
CA GLY A 356 -15.54 -25.33 1.41
C GLY A 356 -15.75 -24.81 2.83
N ASP A 357 -14.74 -24.16 3.44
CA ASP A 357 -14.83 -23.65 4.82
C ASP A 357 -15.72 -22.39 4.94
N GLY A 358 -16.05 -21.74 3.81
CA GLY A 358 -16.96 -20.62 3.73
C GLY A 358 -16.60 -19.47 4.68
N TYR A 359 -17.60 -18.96 5.41
CA TYR A 359 -17.44 -17.81 6.31
C TYR A 359 -16.46 -18.07 7.47
N ALA A 360 -16.34 -19.31 7.95
CA ALA A 360 -15.38 -19.65 9.01
C ALA A 360 -13.92 -19.37 8.60
N ALA A 361 -13.58 -19.57 7.32
CA ALA A 361 -12.26 -19.21 6.79
C ALA A 361 -12.05 -17.70 6.75
N LEU A 362 -13.08 -16.92 6.42
CA LEU A 362 -13.00 -15.47 6.45
C LEU A 362 -12.77 -14.94 7.88
N GLN A 363 -13.39 -15.54 8.89
CA GLN A 363 -13.15 -15.19 10.29
C GLN A 363 -11.68 -15.42 10.70
N ARG A 364 -11.02 -16.45 10.15
CA ARG A 364 -9.59 -16.70 10.37
C ARG A 364 -8.70 -15.56 9.87
N TYR A 365 -9.14 -14.75 8.92
CA TYR A 365 -8.38 -13.56 8.48
C TYR A 365 -8.20 -12.55 9.62
N GLU A 366 -9.24 -12.24 10.39
CA GLU A 366 -9.11 -11.34 11.56
C GLU A 366 -8.16 -11.92 12.62
N ALA A 367 -8.24 -13.23 12.90
CA ALA A 367 -7.32 -13.90 13.82
C ALA A 367 -5.86 -13.82 13.31
N ARG A 368 -5.63 -14.07 12.03
CA ARG A 368 -4.31 -13.94 11.39
C ARG A 368 -3.73 -12.53 11.47
N LEU A 369 -4.58 -11.50 11.31
CA LEU A 369 -4.15 -10.11 11.50
C LEU A 369 -3.76 -9.82 12.94
N GLU A 370 -4.54 -10.29 13.91
CA GLU A 370 -4.22 -10.10 15.34
C GLU A 370 -2.95 -10.87 15.73
N ASP A 371 -2.78 -12.09 15.27
CA ASP A 371 -1.57 -12.89 15.53
C ASP A 371 -0.31 -12.25 14.91
N ALA A 372 -0.42 -11.75 13.66
CA ALA A 372 0.70 -11.15 12.96
C ALA A 372 1.10 -9.77 13.50
N TYR A 373 0.13 -8.95 13.91
CA TYR A 373 0.35 -7.52 14.14
C TYR A 373 -0.16 -7.01 15.48
N GLY A 374 -1.06 -7.72 16.15
CA GLY A 374 -1.78 -7.21 17.33
C GLY A 374 -0.88 -6.72 18.43
N LEU A 375 0.05 -7.56 18.92
CA LEU A 375 1.02 -7.17 19.94
C LEU A 375 1.94 -6.06 19.45
N TYR A 376 2.50 -6.22 18.24
CA TYR A 376 3.44 -5.28 17.67
C TYR A 376 2.82 -3.89 17.49
N TYR A 377 1.60 -3.81 16.97
CA TYR A 377 0.92 -2.52 16.82
C TYR A 377 0.50 -1.90 18.15
N ARG A 378 0.19 -2.70 19.18
CA ARG A 378 -0.04 -2.17 20.54
C ARG A 378 1.21 -1.49 21.10
N VAL A 379 2.37 -2.15 20.97
CA VAL A 379 3.66 -1.59 21.38
C VAL A 379 3.99 -0.34 20.57
N ALA A 380 3.88 -0.39 19.24
CA ALA A 380 4.14 0.76 18.36
C ALA A 380 3.28 1.97 18.74
N ARG A 381 1.97 1.76 19.01
CA ARG A 381 1.06 2.83 19.47
C ARG A 381 1.44 3.42 20.81
N ALA A 382 2.00 2.63 21.72
CA ALA A 382 2.49 3.14 22.99
C ALA A 382 3.69 4.07 22.79
N PHE A 383 4.64 3.68 21.94
CA PHE A 383 5.84 4.48 21.64
C PHE A 383 5.52 5.85 21.03
N ILE A 384 4.59 5.91 20.10
CA ILE A 384 4.26 7.19 19.41
C ILE A 384 3.40 8.14 20.24
N ARG A 385 3.03 7.77 21.48
CA ARG A 385 2.29 8.62 22.43
C ARG A 385 3.18 9.25 23.49
N VAL A 386 4.42 8.82 23.59
CA VAL A 386 5.45 9.36 24.49
C VAL A 386 6.23 10.45 23.79
#